data_4de10f094955b10b703191b8a4b758bd
#
_entry.id   4de10f094955b10b703191b8a4b758bd
#
_cell.length_a   1.000
_cell.length_b   1.000
_cell.length_c   1.000
_cell.angle_alpha   90.00
_cell.angle_beta   90.00
_cell.angle_gamma   90.00
#
_symmetry.space_group_name_H-M   'P 1'
#
loop_
_entity.id
_entity.type
_entity.pdbx_description
1 polymer ?
#
loop_
_entity_poly.entity_id
_entity_poly.type
_entity_poly.pdbx_seq_one_letter_code
_entity_poly.pdbx_strand_id
1 'polypeptide(L)'
;MENLTLIIPAKNESESLPIFLNELKKYKYKKMIVLQKDDIKTIESVKGYDEVEIFEQNQLGYGNAIIEGINNTKTEYFCIINADGSMDPK
;
A
#
# COMPACT_ATOMS: atom_id res chain seq x y z
N MET A 1 18.62 0.82 0.64
CA MET A 1 17.66 1.89 0.35
C MET A 1 16.51 1.88 1.34
N GLU A 2 16.82 2.21 2.57
CA GLU A 2 15.79 2.16 3.61
C GLU A 2 14.99 3.44 3.71
N ASN A 3 15.32 4.46 2.93
CA ASN A 3 14.61 5.72 3.00
C ASN A 3 13.48 5.83 1.98
N LEU A 4 12.97 4.70 1.54
CA LEU A 4 11.90 4.69 0.54
C LEU A 4 10.71 3.92 1.08
N THR A 5 9.52 4.49 0.95
CA THR A 5 8.28 3.82 1.28
C THR A 5 7.47 3.65 0.00
N LEU A 6 6.99 2.42 -0.22
CA LEU A 6 6.07 2.15 -1.31
C LEU A 6 4.65 2.36 -0.78
N ILE A 7 3.97 3.34 -1.33
CA ILE A 7 2.60 3.65 -0.93
C ILE A 7 1.65 2.93 -1.88
N ILE A 8 0.84 2.05 -1.34
CA ILE A 8 -0.01 1.17 -2.13
C ILE A 8 -1.47 1.42 -1.77
N PRO A 9 -2.15 2.30 -2.52
CA PRO A 9 -3.59 2.46 -2.30
C PRO A 9 -4.33 1.20 -2.74
N ALA A 10 -5.24 0.73 -1.94
CA ALA A 10 -5.94 -0.51 -2.22
C ALA A 10 -7.42 -0.36 -1.91
N LYS A 11 -8.25 -0.98 -2.74
CA LYS A 11 -9.69 -1.00 -2.52
C LYS A 11 -10.22 -2.29 -3.12
N ASN A 12 -10.80 -3.14 -2.26
CA ASN A 12 -11.37 -4.43 -2.69
C ASN A 12 -10.35 -5.26 -3.46
N GLU A 13 -9.12 -5.32 -2.93
CA GLU A 13 -8.02 -6.01 -3.60
C GLU A 13 -7.60 -7.27 -2.86
N SER A 14 -8.54 -7.92 -2.17
CA SER A 14 -8.17 -9.06 -1.33
C SER A 14 -7.58 -10.22 -2.13
N GLU A 15 -7.88 -10.31 -3.42
CA GLU A 15 -7.34 -11.39 -4.25
C GLU A 15 -6.01 -11.04 -4.87
N SER A 16 -5.87 -9.81 -5.35
CA SER A 16 -4.67 -9.43 -6.08
C SER A 16 -3.57 -8.92 -5.17
N LEU A 17 -3.93 -8.33 -4.04
CA LEU A 17 -2.93 -7.69 -3.19
C LEU A 17 -1.93 -8.67 -2.61
N PRO A 18 -2.34 -9.86 -2.11
CA PRO A 18 -1.33 -10.80 -1.62
C PRO A 18 -0.37 -11.25 -2.69
N ILE A 19 -0.87 -11.46 -3.92
CA ILE A 19 0.00 -11.83 -5.03
C ILE A 19 1.01 -10.73 -5.30
N PHE A 20 0.54 -9.50 -5.30
CA PHE A 20 1.38 -8.35 -5.54
C PHE A 20 2.44 -8.21 -4.46
N LEU A 21 2.06 -8.40 -3.21
CA LEU A 21 3.01 -8.31 -2.10
C LEU A 21 4.06 -9.41 -2.17
N ASN A 22 3.67 -10.60 -2.62
CA ASN A 22 4.64 -11.66 -2.79
C ASN A 22 5.69 -11.30 -3.83
N GLU A 23 5.28 -10.59 -4.87
CA GLU A 23 6.24 -10.14 -5.87
C GLU A 23 7.15 -9.06 -5.34
N LEU A 24 6.67 -8.28 -4.38
CA LEU A 24 7.47 -7.21 -3.79
C LEU A 24 8.36 -7.68 -2.65
N LYS A 25 8.26 -8.94 -2.25
CA LYS A 25 9.03 -9.44 -1.12
C LYS A 25 10.53 -9.29 -1.31
N LYS A 26 10.98 -9.39 -2.54
CA LYS A 26 12.41 -9.26 -2.82
C LYS A 26 12.93 -7.85 -2.59
N TYR A 27 12.03 -6.88 -2.50
CA TYR A 27 12.42 -5.50 -2.22
C TYR A 27 12.22 -5.22 -0.75
N LYS A 28 13.26 -4.73 -0.10
CA LYS A 28 13.24 -4.53 1.33
C LYS A 28 12.82 -3.13 1.73
N TYR A 29 12.03 -2.51 0.90
CA TYR A 29 11.49 -1.19 1.22
C TYR A 29 10.29 -1.33 2.16
N LYS A 30 10.02 -0.28 2.90
CA LYS A 30 8.79 -0.21 3.65
C LYS A 30 7.61 -0.14 2.69
N LYS A 31 6.53 -0.81 3.07
CA LYS A 31 5.33 -0.82 2.25
C LYS A 31 4.17 -0.35 3.11
N MET A 32 3.49 0.68 2.64
CA MET A 32 2.33 1.22 3.34
C MET A 32 1.10 0.99 2.48
N ILE A 33 0.19 0.18 2.97
CA ILE A 33 -1.05 -0.08 2.27
C ILE A 33 -2.11 0.85 2.82
N VAL A 34 -2.66 1.69 1.97
CA VAL A 34 -3.66 2.67 2.37
C VAL A 34 -5.01 2.18 1.87
N LEU A 35 -5.95 2.00 2.79
CA LEU A 35 -7.25 1.45 2.44
C LEU A 35 -8.31 2.00 3.38
N GLN A 36 -9.56 1.71 3.06
CA GLN A 36 -10.68 2.10 3.90
C GLN A 36 -10.81 1.10 5.04
N LYS A 37 -11.15 1.61 6.22
CA LYS A 37 -11.20 0.75 7.39
C LYS A 37 -12.32 -0.28 7.33
N ASP A 38 -13.32 -0.08 6.49
CA ASP A 38 -14.37 -1.07 6.33
C ASP A 38 -14.06 -2.10 5.25
N ASP A 39 -12.91 -2.02 4.62
CA ASP A 39 -12.47 -3.00 3.62
C ASP A 39 -11.81 -4.18 4.33
N ILE A 40 -12.61 -4.89 5.10
CA ILE A 40 -12.12 -5.93 5.99
C ILE A 40 -11.40 -7.04 5.23
N LYS A 41 -11.95 -7.44 4.10
CA LYS A 41 -11.34 -8.54 3.35
C LYS A 41 -9.94 -8.20 2.89
N THR A 42 -9.74 -6.99 2.42
CA THR A 42 -8.40 -6.58 1.98
C THR A 42 -7.45 -6.51 3.18
N ILE A 43 -7.92 -5.96 4.30
CA ILE A 43 -7.10 -5.87 5.50
C ILE A 43 -6.67 -7.26 5.94
N GLU A 44 -7.61 -8.21 5.98
CA GLU A 44 -7.29 -9.56 6.42
C GLU A 44 -6.31 -10.25 5.48
N SER A 45 -6.40 -9.94 4.19
CA SER A 45 -5.57 -10.63 3.21
C SER A 45 -4.09 -10.27 3.33
N VAL A 46 -3.77 -9.17 3.98
CA VAL A 46 -2.38 -8.72 4.05
C VAL A 46 -1.80 -8.80 5.45
N LYS A 47 -2.52 -9.38 6.39
CA LYS A 47 -1.96 -9.57 7.73
C LYS A 47 -0.85 -10.61 7.67
N GLY A 48 0.20 -10.36 8.43
CA GLY A 48 1.29 -11.31 8.51
C GLY A 48 2.43 -11.07 7.54
N TYR A 49 2.31 -10.09 6.67
CA TYR A 49 3.43 -9.74 5.79
C TYR A 49 4.40 -8.83 6.53
N ASP A 50 5.67 -9.17 6.48
CA ASP A 50 6.70 -8.35 7.10
C ASP A 50 6.88 -7.05 6.34
N GLU A 51 7.26 -6.01 7.08
CA GLU A 51 7.57 -4.70 6.50
C GLU A 51 6.38 -4.06 5.81
N VAL A 52 5.18 -4.52 6.13
CA VAL A 52 3.96 -3.96 5.57
C VAL A 52 3.20 -3.27 6.69
N GLU A 53 2.89 -2.01 6.48
CA GLU A 53 2.11 -1.22 7.41
C GLU A 53 0.76 -0.95 6.78
N ILE A 54 -0.30 -1.11 7.56
CA ILE A 54 -1.66 -0.84 7.07
C ILE A 54 -2.10 0.50 7.63
N PHE A 55 -2.47 1.40 6.75
CA PHE A 55 -2.97 2.71 7.13
C PHE A 55 -4.41 2.85 6.69
N GLU A 56 -5.31 3.07 7.65
CA GLU A 56 -6.73 3.23 7.36
C GLU A 56 -7.00 4.70 7.06
N GLN A 57 -7.42 4.97 5.82
CA GLN A 57 -7.62 6.35 5.41
C GLN A 57 -8.86 6.94 6.08
N ASN A 58 -8.79 8.23 6.33
CA ASN A 58 -9.89 8.93 6.98
C ASN A 58 -10.93 9.40 5.99
N GLN A 59 -10.51 9.80 4.82
CA GLN A 59 -11.44 10.31 3.81
C GLN A 59 -11.42 9.37 2.62
N LEU A 60 -12.58 9.17 2.03
CA LEU A 60 -12.73 8.22 0.95
C LEU A 60 -12.14 8.79 -0.33
N GLY A 61 -11.83 7.87 -1.26
CA GLY A 61 -11.39 8.28 -2.57
C GLY A 61 -9.92 8.01 -2.78
N TYR A 62 -9.59 7.74 -4.03
CA TYR A 62 -8.21 7.38 -4.41
C TYR A 62 -7.24 8.53 -4.16
N GLY A 63 -7.64 9.74 -4.52
CA GLY A 63 -6.78 10.89 -4.29
C GLY A 63 -6.50 11.12 -2.83
N ASN A 64 -7.51 10.95 -1.99
CA ASN A 64 -7.31 11.11 -0.55
C ASN A 64 -6.43 10.01 0.01
N ALA A 65 -6.54 8.79 -0.51
CA ALA A 65 -5.66 7.71 -0.08
C ALA A 65 -4.21 8.08 -0.32
N ILE A 66 -3.91 8.61 -1.48
CA ILE A 66 -2.55 9.00 -1.82
C ILE A 66 -2.07 10.12 -0.91
N ILE A 67 -2.89 11.14 -0.73
CA ILE A 67 -2.50 12.29 0.10
C ILE A 67 -2.25 11.85 1.53
N GLU A 68 -3.14 11.03 2.09
CA GLU A 68 -2.97 10.59 3.46
C GLU A 68 -1.76 9.68 3.60
N GLY A 69 -1.50 8.84 2.59
CA GLY A 69 -0.32 8.00 2.60
C GLY A 69 0.95 8.83 2.61
N ILE A 70 1.01 9.85 1.77
CA ILE A 70 2.18 10.71 1.71
C ILE A 70 2.37 11.43 3.04
N ASN A 71 1.29 11.94 3.62
CA ASN A 71 1.38 12.69 4.87
C ASN A 71 1.82 11.83 6.04
N ASN A 72 1.65 10.52 5.94
CA ASN A 72 2.03 9.61 7.01
C ASN A 72 3.30 8.84 6.72
N THR A 73 3.95 9.15 5.62
CA THR A 73 5.23 8.53 5.27
C THR A 73 6.34 9.19 6.07
N LYS A 74 7.19 8.37 6.68
CA LYS A 74 8.27 8.86 7.52
C LYS A 74 9.63 8.71 6.88
N THR A 75 9.68 8.15 5.69
CA THR A 75 10.93 8.03 4.96
C THR A 75 11.13 9.27 4.11
N GLU A 76 12.37 9.43 3.64
CA GLU A 76 12.73 10.60 2.86
C GLU A 76 12.09 10.59 1.48
N TYR A 77 11.89 9.40 0.93
CA TYR A 77 11.33 9.23 -0.41
C TYR A 77 10.12 8.32 -0.37
N PHE A 78 9.26 8.46 -1.35
CA PHE A 78 8.13 7.56 -1.49
C PHE A 78 7.86 7.30 -2.96
N CYS A 79 7.17 6.19 -3.23
CA CYS A 79 6.75 5.82 -4.57
C CYS A 79 5.34 5.25 -4.47
N ILE A 80 4.46 5.67 -5.36
CA ILE A 80 3.08 5.22 -5.36
C ILE A 80 2.93 4.09 -6.37
N ILE A 81 2.41 2.95 -5.92
CA ILE A 81 2.27 1.76 -6.73
C ILE A 81 0.84 1.26 -6.61
N ASN A 82 0.21 1.00 -7.73
CA ASN A 82 -1.16 0.47 -7.72
C ASN A 82 -1.15 -1.01 -7.38
N ALA A 83 -2.11 -1.40 -6.55
CA ALA A 83 -2.16 -2.77 -6.03
C ALA A 83 -2.57 -3.78 -7.09
N ASP A 84 -3.09 -3.35 -8.20
CA ASP A 84 -3.49 -4.28 -9.25
C ASP A 84 -2.32 -4.69 -10.15
N GLY A 85 -1.12 -4.26 -9.79
CA GLY A 85 0.06 -4.63 -10.57
C GLY A 85 0.28 -3.80 -11.81
N SER A 86 -0.62 -2.89 -12.11
CA SER A 86 -0.42 -2.06 -13.29
C SER A 86 0.46 -0.90 -12.92
N MET A 87 1.71 -1.20 -12.74
CA MET A 87 2.70 -0.16 -12.56
C MET A 87 2.95 0.46 -13.88
N ASP A 88 2.06 1.31 -14.26
CA ASP A 88 2.18 1.90 -15.55
C ASP A 88 3.00 3.17 -15.44
N PRO A 89 4.21 3.14 -15.91
CA PRO A 89 5.09 4.28 -15.73
C PRO A 89 4.83 5.41 -16.70
N LYS A 90 3.92 5.22 -17.62
CA LYS A 90 3.80 6.21 -18.64
C LYS A 90 3.86 7.61 -18.21
#